data_a835295006315216961ee5d55fe07dd8
#
_entry.id   a835295006315216961ee5d55fe07dd8
#
_cell.length_a   1.000
_cell.length_b   1.000
_cell.length_c   1.000
_cell.angle_alpha   90.00
_cell.angle_beta   90.00
_cell.angle_gamma   90.00
#
_symmetry.space_group_name_H-M   'P 1'
#
loop_
_entity.id
_entity.type
_entity.pdbx_description
1 polymer ?
#
loop_
_entity_poly.entity_id
_entity_poly.type
_entity_poly.pdbx_seq_one_letter_code
_entity_poly.pdbx_strand_id
1 'polypeptide(L)'
;MHLLVEKYTEQVARLPATGKHIIGQFDTERIVVYQAYKPSIADFAAEHGYLGGSEYSYTRMTWMKPNFLWMMFRSGWAAKENQERILAVSIKRIHFETILSQAVHTVYKSHLYADEAVWKRAMAASGVRVQW
;
A
#
# COMPACT_ATOMS: atom_id res chain seq x y z
N MET A 1 -15.92 -4.74 8.45
CA MET A 1 -14.54 -4.38 8.87
C MET A 1 -14.61 -3.24 9.87
N HIS A 2 -13.94 -3.37 11.00
CA HIS A 2 -13.84 -2.32 12.01
C HIS A 2 -12.46 -1.66 11.92
N LEU A 3 -12.42 -0.34 11.72
CA LEU A 3 -11.17 0.42 11.68
C LEU A 3 -10.86 0.92 13.10
N LEU A 4 -9.68 0.59 13.60
CA LEU A 4 -9.17 1.06 14.87
C LEU A 4 -8.62 2.48 14.72
N VAL A 5 -9.00 3.35 15.64
CA VAL A 5 -8.55 4.74 15.69
C VAL A 5 -7.91 5.00 17.03
N GLU A 6 -6.74 5.63 17.01
CA GLU A 6 -6.00 6.03 18.22
C GLU A 6 -5.34 7.40 18.01
N LYS A 7 -4.93 8.02 19.10
CA LYS A 7 -4.19 9.28 19.03
C LYS A 7 -2.81 9.05 18.42
N TYR A 8 -2.44 9.89 17.46
CA TYR A 8 -1.13 9.81 16.80
C TYR A 8 0.03 9.85 17.78
N THR A 9 -0.02 10.73 18.79
CA THR A 9 1.03 10.85 19.80
C THR A 9 1.21 9.60 20.65
N GLU A 10 0.11 8.88 20.95
CA GLU A 10 0.15 7.61 21.67
C GLU A 10 0.70 6.49 20.80
N GLN A 11 0.34 6.46 19.50
CA GLN A 11 0.88 5.51 18.55
C GLN A 11 2.39 5.68 18.37
N VAL A 12 2.85 6.90 18.11
CA VAL A 12 4.27 7.20 17.87
C VAL A 12 5.14 6.81 19.06
N ALA A 13 4.65 7.01 20.29
CA ALA A 13 5.39 6.63 21.50
C ALA A 13 5.67 5.12 21.61
N ARG A 14 4.88 4.28 20.94
CA ARG A 14 5.04 2.81 20.94
C ARG A 14 5.82 2.28 19.75
N LEU A 15 6.10 3.11 18.75
CA LEU A 15 6.83 2.67 17.55
C LEU A 15 8.31 2.47 17.85
N PRO A 16 8.97 1.50 17.17
CA PRO A 16 10.41 1.35 17.26
C PRO A 16 11.14 2.63 16.83
N ALA A 17 12.16 3.01 17.58
CA ALA A 17 12.92 4.25 17.34
C ALA A 17 13.82 4.16 16.10
N THR A 18 14.20 2.95 15.68
CA THR A 18 15.18 2.70 14.60
C THR A 18 14.69 1.61 13.65
N GLY A 19 15.25 1.59 12.44
CA GLY A 19 14.94 0.61 11.42
C GLY A 19 13.72 0.97 10.57
N LYS A 20 13.42 0.08 9.61
CA LYS A 20 12.25 0.20 8.73
C LYS A 20 11.16 -0.73 9.21
N HIS A 21 9.96 -0.22 9.34
CA HIS A 21 8.83 -0.95 9.89
C HIS A 21 7.59 -0.76 9.02
N ILE A 22 6.82 -1.84 8.87
CA ILE A 22 5.50 -1.79 8.28
C ILE A 22 4.50 -1.62 9.42
N ILE A 23 3.80 -0.49 9.42
CA ILE A 23 2.86 -0.11 10.46
C ILE A 23 1.45 -0.13 9.89
N GLY A 24 0.57 -0.89 10.49
CA GLY A 24 -0.80 -1.04 10.02
C GLY A 24 -1.69 -1.74 11.05
N GLN A 25 -2.97 -1.78 10.78
CA GLN A 25 -3.93 -2.56 11.54
C GLN A 25 -3.96 -3.98 11.00
N PHE A 26 -3.69 -4.96 11.85
CA PHE A 26 -3.71 -6.37 11.46
C PHE A 26 -4.11 -7.29 12.62
N ASP A 27 -4.51 -8.49 12.28
CA ASP A 27 -4.70 -9.63 13.19
C ASP A 27 -3.95 -10.85 12.67
N THR A 28 -4.28 -12.05 13.15
CA THR A 28 -3.64 -13.30 12.72
C THR A 28 -3.92 -13.67 11.27
N GLU A 29 -5.02 -13.20 10.70
CA GLU A 29 -5.49 -13.62 9.37
C GLU A 29 -5.44 -12.49 8.33
N ARG A 30 -5.65 -11.26 8.74
CA ARG A 30 -5.90 -10.13 7.84
C ARG A 30 -5.06 -8.91 8.17
N ILE A 31 -4.87 -8.07 7.18
CA ILE A 31 -4.30 -6.73 7.31
C ILE A 31 -5.17 -5.72 6.56
N VAL A 32 -5.30 -4.53 7.11
CA VAL A 32 -5.94 -3.40 6.44
C VAL A 32 -4.88 -2.60 5.69
N VAL A 33 -5.13 -2.39 4.42
CA VAL A 33 -4.30 -1.53 3.55
C VAL A 33 -5.15 -0.43 2.95
N TYR A 34 -4.52 0.66 2.58
CA TYR A 34 -5.20 1.84 2.04
C TYR A 34 -4.73 2.10 0.61
N GLN A 35 -5.70 2.41 -0.25
CA GLN A 35 -5.47 2.78 -1.64
C GLN A 35 -6.29 4.02 -2.00
N ALA A 36 -5.75 4.88 -2.85
CA ALA A 36 -6.41 6.10 -3.30
C ALA A 36 -6.92 5.92 -4.73
N TYR A 37 -8.18 6.24 -4.96
CA TYR A 37 -8.84 6.14 -6.25
C TYR A 37 -9.70 7.37 -6.55
N LYS A 38 -10.04 7.55 -7.83
CA LYS A 38 -11.08 8.50 -8.21
C LYS A 38 -12.46 8.07 -7.69
N PRO A 39 -13.40 9.00 -7.51
CA PRO A 39 -14.70 8.68 -6.91
C PRO A 39 -15.43 7.51 -7.57
N SER A 40 -15.51 7.46 -8.90
CA SER A 40 -16.24 6.40 -9.61
C SER A 40 -15.72 4.97 -9.35
N ILE A 41 -14.40 4.79 -9.18
CA ILE A 41 -13.82 3.49 -8.83
C ILE A 41 -14.08 3.17 -7.36
N ALA A 42 -13.89 4.15 -6.48
CA ALA A 42 -14.05 3.94 -5.05
C ALA A 42 -15.51 3.68 -4.66
N ASP A 43 -16.44 4.42 -5.24
CA ASP A 43 -17.88 4.24 -5.00
C ASP A 43 -18.34 2.86 -5.49
N PHE A 44 -17.89 2.44 -6.68
CA PHE A 44 -18.14 1.07 -7.17
C PHE A 44 -17.62 0.00 -6.19
N ALA A 45 -16.38 0.16 -5.72
CA ALA A 45 -15.78 -0.80 -4.80
C ALA A 45 -16.50 -0.84 -3.44
N ALA A 46 -16.94 0.29 -2.93
CA ALA A 46 -17.70 0.39 -1.69
C ALA A 46 -19.10 -0.26 -1.81
N GLU A 47 -19.76 -0.09 -2.94
CA GLU A 47 -21.08 -0.66 -3.22
C GLU A 47 -21.03 -2.17 -3.43
N HIS A 48 -20.03 -2.67 -4.17
CA HIS A 48 -19.96 -4.07 -4.60
C HIS A 48 -19.04 -4.96 -3.74
N GLY A 49 -18.21 -4.36 -2.88
CA GLY A 49 -17.29 -5.09 -2.01
C GLY A 49 -16.03 -5.62 -2.69
N TYR A 50 -15.73 -5.19 -3.91
CA TYR A 50 -14.51 -5.54 -4.65
C TYR A 50 -14.09 -4.42 -5.60
N LEU A 51 -12.79 -4.39 -5.96
CA LEU A 51 -12.24 -3.46 -6.94
C LEU A 51 -12.62 -3.90 -8.36
N GLY A 52 -13.24 -3.03 -9.13
CA GLY A 52 -13.73 -3.34 -10.47
C GLY A 52 -14.50 -2.17 -11.11
N GLY A 53 -15.39 -2.50 -12.05
CA GLY A 53 -16.15 -1.52 -12.80
C GLY A 53 -15.47 -1.11 -14.11
N SER A 54 -16.20 -0.34 -14.94
CA SER A 54 -15.76 0.01 -16.30
C SER A 54 -14.52 0.90 -16.34
N GLU A 55 -14.25 1.64 -15.28
CA GLU A 55 -13.11 2.56 -15.20
C GLU A 55 -11.89 1.98 -14.45
N TYR A 56 -12.03 0.79 -13.85
CA TYR A 56 -10.93 0.13 -13.15
C TYR A 56 -10.02 -0.61 -14.12
N SER A 57 -8.71 -0.37 -14.03
CA SER A 57 -7.70 -1.04 -14.85
C SER A 57 -6.95 -2.09 -14.05
N TYR A 58 -7.02 -3.35 -14.47
CA TYR A 58 -6.28 -4.46 -13.87
C TYR A 58 -4.80 -4.50 -14.25
N THR A 59 -4.38 -3.71 -15.22
CA THR A 59 -3.00 -3.65 -15.72
C THR A 59 -2.22 -2.45 -15.18
N ARG A 60 -2.88 -1.54 -14.48
CA ARG A 60 -2.27 -0.35 -13.91
C ARG A 60 -1.69 -0.63 -12.52
N MET A 61 -0.46 -0.22 -12.27
CA MET A 61 0.09 -0.19 -10.92
C MET A 61 -0.62 0.86 -10.06
N THR A 62 -0.83 0.51 -8.80
CA THR A 62 -1.33 1.44 -7.78
C THR A 62 -0.56 1.24 -6.48
N TRP A 63 -0.46 2.29 -5.68
CA TRP A 63 0.15 2.21 -4.37
C TRP A 63 -0.81 1.63 -3.34
N MET A 64 -0.27 0.75 -2.51
CA MET A 64 -0.92 0.16 -1.35
C MET A 64 -0.13 0.58 -0.11
N LYS A 65 -0.77 1.19 0.87
CA LYS A 65 -0.14 1.63 2.11
C LYS A 65 -0.84 0.96 3.30
N PRO A 66 -0.12 0.26 4.19
CA PRO A 66 -0.73 -0.31 5.39
C PRO A 66 -1.06 0.75 6.45
N ASN A 67 -0.57 1.97 6.32
CA ASN A 67 -0.82 3.06 7.23
C ASN A 67 -1.70 4.14 6.57
N PHE A 68 -2.79 4.52 7.26
CA PHE A 68 -3.73 5.53 6.75
C PHE A 68 -3.07 6.89 6.50
N LEU A 69 -2.28 7.39 7.43
CA LEU A 69 -1.64 8.70 7.29
C LEU A 69 -0.62 8.72 6.14
N TRP A 70 0.06 7.61 5.87
CA TRP A 70 0.95 7.51 4.72
C TRP A 70 0.20 7.60 3.39
N MET A 71 -1.02 7.02 3.31
CA MET A 71 -1.85 7.17 2.12
C MET A 71 -2.43 8.59 2.02
N MET A 72 -2.82 9.20 3.12
CA MET A 72 -3.29 10.59 3.14
C MET A 72 -2.18 11.54 2.65
N PHE A 73 -0.96 11.37 3.13
CA PHE A 73 0.20 12.13 2.64
C PHE A 73 0.43 11.89 1.14
N ARG A 74 0.42 10.64 0.70
CA ARG A 74 0.64 10.24 -0.71
C ARG A 74 -0.39 10.84 -1.66
N SER A 75 -1.64 10.90 -1.24
CA SER A 75 -2.77 11.45 -2.01
C SER A 75 -2.94 12.97 -1.88
N GLY A 76 -2.04 13.64 -1.15
CA GLY A 76 -2.19 15.06 -0.85
C GLY A 76 -3.48 15.34 -0.06
N TRP A 77 -3.78 14.52 0.93
CA TRP A 77 -5.01 14.57 1.73
C TRP A 77 -6.28 14.45 0.88
N ALA A 78 -6.27 13.47 -0.03
CA ALA A 78 -7.34 13.20 -0.98
C ALA A 78 -7.68 14.40 -1.90
N ALA A 79 -6.68 15.24 -2.19
CA ALA A 79 -6.82 16.40 -3.07
C ALA A 79 -6.21 16.20 -4.46
N LYS A 80 -5.35 15.19 -4.64
CA LYS A 80 -4.80 14.87 -5.97
C LYS A 80 -5.86 14.30 -6.89
N GLU A 81 -5.81 14.72 -8.14
CA GLU A 81 -6.70 14.21 -9.19
C GLU A 81 -6.61 12.67 -9.29
N ASN A 82 -7.76 12.02 -9.36
CA ASN A 82 -7.94 10.56 -9.39
C ASN A 82 -7.50 9.85 -8.09
N GLN A 83 -7.34 10.58 -6.99
CA GLN A 83 -6.97 10.07 -5.66
C GLN A 83 -7.85 10.68 -4.55
N GLU A 84 -9.06 11.10 -4.90
CA GLU A 84 -9.96 11.87 -4.02
C GLU A 84 -10.73 10.99 -3.03
N ARG A 85 -10.65 9.67 -3.17
CA ARG A 85 -11.26 8.70 -2.25
C ARG A 85 -10.21 7.73 -1.74
N ILE A 86 -10.14 7.59 -0.43
CA ILE A 86 -9.25 6.63 0.22
C ILE A 86 -10.06 5.42 0.66
N LEU A 87 -9.76 4.28 0.06
CA LEU A 87 -10.37 3.01 0.42
C LEU A 87 -9.54 2.29 1.49
N ALA A 88 -10.20 1.76 2.51
CA ALA A 88 -9.64 0.76 3.40
C ALA A 88 -10.00 -0.63 2.87
N VAL A 89 -9.00 -1.43 2.57
CA VAL A 89 -9.15 -2.76 1.97
C VAL A 89 -8.60 -3.80 2.94
N SER A 90 -9.44 -4.75 3.35
CA SER A 90 -9.02 -5.86 4.19
C SER A 90 -8.57 -7.03 3.32
N ILE A 91 -7.31 -7.40 3.40
CA ILE A 91 -6.75 -8.54 2.66
C ILE A 91 -6.21 -9.60 3.60
N LYS A 92 -6.10 -10.84 3.14
CA LYS A 92 -5.46 -11.90 3.93
C LYS A 92 -3.97 -11.61 4.09
N ARG A 93 -3.43 -11.82 5.29
CA ARG A 93 -2.00 -11.62 5.57
C ARG A 93 -1.09 -12.42 4.65
N ILE A 94 -1.46 -13.67 4.38
CA ILE A 94 -0.67 -14.51 3.47
C ILE A 94 -0.55 -13.90 2.06
N HIS A 95 -1.59 -13.23 1.58
CA HIS A 95 -1.53 -12.53 0.28
C HIS A 95 -0.67 -11.27 0.35
N PHE A 96 -0.77 -10.51 1.44
CA PHE A 96 0.11 -9.36 1.66
C PHE A 96 1.59 -9.77 1.73
N GLU A 97 1.89 -10.83 2.46
CA GLU A 97 3.24 -11.39 2.57
C GLU A 97 3.76 -11.89 1.21
N THR A 98 2.91 -12.53 0.40
CA THR A 98 3.23 -12.94 -0.97
C THR A 98 3.56 -11.74 -1.85
N ILE A 99 2.76 -10.69 -1.81
CA ILE A 99 3.02 -9.44 -2.54
C ILE A 99 4.35 -8.83 -2.09
N LEU A 100 4.57 -8.73 -0.78
CA LEU A 100 5.78 -8.15 -0.22
C LEU A 100 7.04 -8.94 -0.60
N SER A 101 6.95 -10.27 -0.65
CA SER A 101 8.06 -11.16 -1.05
C SER A 101 8.52 -10.94 -2.49
N GLN A 102 7.66 -10.41 -3.35
CA GLN A 102 7.95 -10.09 -4.76
C GLN A 102 8.42 -8.65 -4.97
N ALA A 103 8.47 -7.86 -3.92
CA ALA A 103 8.73 -6.42 -4.03
C ALA A 103 10.18 -6.13 -4.41
N VAL A 104 10.35 -5.25 -5.39
CA VAL A 104 11.64 -4.73 -5.82
C VAL A 104 11.67 -3.23 -5.52
N HIS A 105 12.79 -2.73 -5.00
CA HIS A 105 12.94 -1.32 -4.66
C HIS A 105 12.79 -0.43 -5.90
N THR A 106 12.09 0.69 -5.75
CA THR A 106 11.92 1.67 -6.84
C THR A 106 13.20 2.38 -7.21
N VAL A 107 14.20 2.37 -6.30
CA VAL A 107 15.52 2.97 -6.50
C VAL A 107 16.59 1.92 -6.22
N TYR A 108 17.65 1.90 -7.03
CA TYR A 108 18.79 1.00 -6.82
C TYR A 108 19.41 1.18 -5.43
N LYS A 109 19.66 0.07 -4.76
CA LYS A 109 20.29 0.00 -3.44
C LYS A 109 21.52 -0.92 -3.51
N SER A 110 22.71 -0.32 -3.52
CA SER A 110 23.97 -1.06 -3.68
C SER A 110 24.25 -2.11 -2.62
N HIS A 111 23.68 -1.96 -1.41
CA HIS A 111 23.80 -2.94 -0.32
C HIS A 111 22.80 -4.11 -0.41
N LEU A 112 21.83 -4.06 -1.31
CA LEU A 112 20.79 -5.09 -1.47
C LEU A 112 20.87 -5.84 -2.82
N TYR A 113 21.45 -5.21 -3.84
CA TYR A 113 21.60 -5.80 -5.18
C TYR A 113 23.07 -5.79 -5.56
N ALA A 114 23.54 -6.88 -6.20
CA ALA A 114 24.94 -7.03 -6.58
C ALA A 114 25.44 -5.88 -7.47
N ASP A 115 24.62 -5.47 -8.43
CA ASP A 115 24.85 -4.30 -9.28
C ASP A 115 23.53 -3.74 -9.84
N GLU A 116 23.59 -2.64 -10.54
CA GLU A 116 22.41 -1.98 -11.14
C GLU A 116 21.75 -2.85 -12.22
N ALA A 117 22.51 -3.67 -12.95
CA ALA A 117 21.96 -4.57 -13.96
C ALA A 117 21.12 -5.69 -13.33
N VAL A 118 21.56 -6.24 -12.20
CA VAL A 118 20.78 -7.21 -11.39
C VAL A 118 19.48 -6.58 -10.91
N TRP A 119 19.53 -5.36 -10.39
CA TRP A 119 18.34 -4.63 -9.96
C TRP A 119 17.36 -4.37 -11.13
N LYS A 120 17.85 -3.95 -12.29
CA LYS A 120 17.01 -3.72 -13.49
C LYS A 120 16.33 -5.02 -13.95
N ARG A 121 17.03 -6.16 -13.92
CA ARG A 121 16.43 -7.45 -14.23
C ARG A 121 15.35 -7.85 -13.23
N ALA A 122 15.58 -7.64 -11.93
CA ALA A 122 14.59 -7.86 -10.89
C ALA A 122 13.34 -6.99 -11.10
N MET A 123 13.54 -5.71 -11.43
CA MET A 123 12.44 -4.78 -11.79
C MET A 123 11.61 -5.28 -12.97
N ALA A 124 12.26 -5.80 -14.02
CA ALA A 124 11.57 -6.32 -15.20
C ALA A 124 10.81 -7.63 -14.91
N ALA A 125 11.30 -8.43 -13.96
CA ALA A 125 10.72 -9.73 -13.61
C ALA A 125 9.56 -9.66 -12.60
N SER A 126 9.37 -8.52 -11.91
CA SER A 126 8.33 -8.38 -10.87
C SER A 126 7.36 -7.25 -11.18
N GLY A 127 6.08 -7.50 -10.93
CA GLY A 127 5.03 -6.47 -10.95
C GLY A 127 4.91 -5.68 -9.66
N VAL A 128 5.70 -5.98 -8.63
CA VAL A 128 5.58 -5.35 -7.30
C VAL A 128 6.77 -4.43 -7.03
N ARG A 129 6.49 -3.25 -6.52
CA ARG A 129 7.47 -2.24 -6.11
C ARG A 129 7.36 -1.93 -4.64
N VAL A 130 8.50 -1.65 -4.00
CA VAL A 130 8.57 -1.12 -2.64
C VAL A 130 9.30 0.21 -2.62
N GLN A 131 8.74 1.14 -1.86
CA GLN A 131 9.32 2.44 -1.55
C GLN A 131 9.20 2.69 -0.05
N TRP A 132 10.33 2.95 0.56
CA TRP A 132 10.41 3.29 1.98
C TRP A 132 10.38 4.80 2.19
#